data_e07c8269abafc9bb14f0c06debbc721a
#
_entry.id   e07c8269abafc9bb14f0c06debbc721a
#
_cell.length_a   1.000
_cell.length_b   1.000
_cell.length_c   1.000
_cell.angle_alpha   90.00
_cell.angle_beta   90.00
_cell.angle_gamma   90.00
#
_symmetry.space_group_name_H-M   'P 1'
#
loop_
_entity.id
_entity.type
_entity.pdbx_description
1 polymer ?
#
loop_
_entity_poly.entity_id
_entity_poly.type
_entity_poly.pdbx_seq_one_letter_code
_entity_poly.pdbx_strand_id
1 'polypeptide(L)'
;FLREDTPVYILETQEKLDTYLADEDIQEEIQKITNVRLVWVPLDIDHYNSLYEFMSAPEHREIRSAIILSDNLFVDENLSKQEQKEVADSLTISRLLSLRKIQADLMPELFITCEMNYDENKNLAERTGSEDYIVGSNVAASVMTQISQARELHRIFYEILDWSGSEIYLHKAFKYLGFENQKN
;
A
#
# COMPACT_ATOMS: atom_id res chain seq x y z
N PHE A 1 3.94 10.84 -9.83
CA PHE A 1 4.71 10.24 -10.93
C PHE A 1 5.92 9.53 -10.35
N LEU A 2 5.95 8.21 -10.40
CA LEU A 2 7.20 7.48 -10.25
C LEU A 2 8.03 7.82 -11.50
N ARG A 3 9.26 8.32 -11.29
CA ARG A 3 10.17 8.55 -12.41
C ARG A 3 10.54 7.21 -13.02
N GLU A 4 10.82 7.18 -14.31
CA GLU A 4 11.43 6.00 -14.94
C GLU A 4 12.58 5.51 -14.05
N ASP A 5 12.67 4.21 -13.82
CA ASP A 5 13.66 3.56 -12.95
C ASP A 5 13.50 3.78 -11.43
N THR A 6 12.39 4.33 -10.95
CA THR A 6 12.16 4.40 -9.50
C THR A 6 12.15 2.99 -8.88
N PRO A 7 12.99 2.73 -7.86
CA PRO A 7 12.98 1.43 -7.20
C PRO A 7 11.71 1.26 -6.39
N VAL A 8 11.05 0.13 -6.58
CA VAL A 8 9.94 -0.36 -5.75
C VAL A 8 10.44 -1.61 -5.04
N TYR A 9 10.65 -1.50 -3.74
CA TYR A 9 11.11 -2.61 -2.91
C TYR A 9 9.92 -3.47 -2.51
N ILE A 10 10.01 -4.76 -2.80
CA ILE A 10 9.03 -5.76 -2.38
C ILE A 10 9.67 -6.54 -1.24
N LEU A 11 9.18 -6.32 -0.04
CA LEU A 11 9.71 -6.90 1.19
C LEU A 11 8.82 -8.08 1.61
N GLU A 12 9.38 -9.26 1.68
CA GLU A 12 8.67 -10.45 2.12
C GLU A 12 9.67 -11.54 2.52
N THR A 13 9.23 -12.57 3.23
CA THR A 13 10.09 -13.71 3.55
C THR A 13 10.58 -14.43 2.30
N GLN A 14 11.74 -15.05 2.37
CA GLN A 14 12.33 -15.79 1.23
C GLN A 14 11.36 -16.83 0.66
N GLU A 15 10.68 -17.58 1.51
CA GLU A 15 9.73 -18.64 1.11
C GLU A 15 8.57 -18.07 0.25
N LYS A 16 8.01 -16.92 0.66
CA LYS A 16 6.95 -16.27 -0.08
C LYS A 16 7.44 -15.66 -1.39
N LEU A 17 8.63 -15.05 -1.39
CA LEU A 17 9.24 -14.54 -2.62
C LEU A 17 9.48 -15.66 -3.63
N ASP A 18 9.98 -16.80 -3.18
CA ASP A 18 10.19 -17.98 -4.03
C ASP A 18 8.87 -18.48 -4.64
N THR A 19 7.79 -18.45 -3.85
CA THR A 19 6.44 -18.82 -4.32
C THR A 19 5.94 -17.86 -5.40
N TYR A 20 6.04 -16.54 -5.17
CA TYR A 20 5.62 -15.53 -6.16
C TYR A 20 6.47 -15.60 -7.44
N LEU A 21 7.78 -15.80 -7.30
CA LEU A 21 8.69 -15.88 -8.45
C LEU A 21 8.55 -17.19 -9.24
N ALA A 22 7.97 -18.23 -8.65
CA ALA A 22 7.66 -19.49 -9.34
C ALA A 22 6.30 -19.47 -10.07
N ASP A 23 5.44 -18.50 -9.79
CA ASP A 23 4.11 -18.39 -10.40
C ASP A 23 4.21 -17.72 -11.78
N GLU A 24 3.80 -18.47 -12.82
CA GLU A 24 3.89 -18.02 -14.22
C GLU A 24 2.98 -16.81 -14.50
N ASP A 25 1.79 -16.77 -13.90
CA ASP A 25 0.84 -15.67 -14.10
C ASP A 25 1.40 -14.36 -13.49
N ILE A 26 2.01 -14.46 -12.31
CA ILE A 26 2.70 -13.33 -11.66
C ILE A 26 3.88 -12.86 -12.51
N GLN A 27 4.67 -13.76 -13.07
CA GLN A 27 5.79 -13.41 -13.93
C GLN A 27 5.33 -12.68 -15.20
N GLU A 28 4.23 -13.10 -15.82
CA GLU A 28 3.65 -12.40 -16.97
C GLU A 28 3.22 -10.97 -16.61
N GLU A 29 2.60 -10.76 -15.46
CA GLU A 29 2.21 -9.42 -15.00
C GLU A 29 3.43 -8.54 -14.67
N ILE A 30 4.45 -9.10 -14.03
CA ILE A 30 5.71 -8.38 -13.76
C ILE A 30 6.37 -7.89 -15.05
N GLN A 31 6.37 -8.69 -16.11
CA GLN A 31 6.97 -8.31 -17.40
C GLN A 31 6.26 -7.13 -18.08
N LYS A 32 5.00 -6.86 -17.75
CA LYS A 32 4.25 -5.70 -18.23
C LYS A 32 4.63 -4.40 -17.54
N ILE A 33 5.30 -4.49 -16.38
CA ILE A 33 5.72 -3.34 -15.59
C ILE A 33 7.05 -2.82 -16.16
N THR A 34 7.01 -1.72 -16.87
CA THR A 34 8.19 -1.17 -17.58
C THR A 34 8.67 0.17 -17.03
N ASN A 35 7.90 0.83 -16.19
CA ASN A 35 8.14 2.19 -15.72
C ASN A 35 8.77 2.29 -14.32
N VAL A 36 8.93 1.16 -13.63
CA VAL A 36 9.59 1.08 -12.32
C VAL A 36 10.53 -0.11 -12.27
N ARG A 37 11.50 -0.07 -11.36
CA ARG A 37 12.42 -1.16 -11.12
C ARG A 37 12.00 -1.93 -9.85
N LEU A 38 11.48 -3.13 -10.01
CA LEU A 38 11.14 -4.01 -8.88
C LEU A 38 12.42 -4.57 -8.23
N VAL A 39 12.52 -4.45 -6.93
CA VAL A 39 13.64 -4.95 -6.11
C VAL A 39 13.07 -5.89 -5.05
N TRP A 40 13.31 -7.18 -5.23
CA TRP A 40 12.86 -8.23 -4.31
C TRP A 40 13.84 -8.34 -3.15
N VAL A 41 13.36 -8.15 -1.94
CA VAL A 41 14.19 -8.16 -0.73
C VAL A 41 13.66 -9.19 0.23
N PRO A 42 14.39 -10.30 0.44
CA PRO A 42 14.03 -11.27 1.46
C PRO A 42 14.23 -10.66 2.84
N LEU A 43 13.14 -10.40 3.53
CA LEU A 43 13.13 -9.75 4.83
C LEU A 43 12.00 -10.31 5.70
N ASP A 44 12.27 -10.57 6.96
CA ASP A 44 11.22 -10.85 7.94
C ASP A 44 10.56 -9.53 8.35
N ILE A 45 9.46 -9.21 7.66
CA ILE A 45 8.70 -7.96 7.85
C ILE A 45 7.88 -7.94 9.15
N ASP A 46 7.66 -9.10 9.76
CA ASP A 46 6.94 -9.21 11.03
C ASP A 46 7.87 -8.96 12.22
N HIS A 47 9.18 -8.95 11.98
CA HIS A 47 10.19 -8.65 12.98
C HIS A 47 10.65 -7.20 12.89
N TYR A 48 10.30 -6.38 13.90
CA TYR A 48 10.60 -4.95 13.94
C TYR A 48 12.06 -4.59 13.63
N ASN A 49 13.03 -5.32 14.21
CA ASN A 49 14.45 -4.99 14.03
C ASN A 49 14.91 -5.18 12.58
N SER A 50 14.45 -6.23 11.90
CA SER A 50 14.78 -6.46 10.49
C SER A 50 14.28 -5.31 9.62
N LEU A 51 13.04 -4.89 9.83
CA LEU A 51 12.43 -3.77 9.12
C LEU A 51 13.13 -2.44 9.46
N TYR A 52 13.49 -2.22 10.72
CA TYR A 52 14.22 -1.04 11.18
C TYR A 52 15.63 -0.95 10.54
N GLU A 53 16.37 -2.05 10.51
CA GLU A 53 17.69 -2.12 9.87
C GLU A 53 17.59 -1.80 8.38
N PHE A 54 16.63 -2.40 7.67
CA PHE A 54 16.39 -2.10 6.26
C PHE A 54 16.09 -0.61 6.05
N MET A 55 15.13 -0.04 6.78
CA MET A 55 14.71 1.36 6.61
C MET A 55 15.77 2.37 7.06
N SER A 56 16.69 1.99 7.95
CA SER A 56 17.78 2.85 8.42
C SER A 56 18.96 2.95 7.47
N ALA A 57 19.09 2.03 6.50
CA ALA A 57 20.17 2.01 5.53
C ALA A 57 20.19 3.31 4.68
N PRO A 58 21.36 3.88 4.43
CA PRO A 58 21.48 5.16 3.72
C PRO A 58 20.79 5.19 2.35
N GLU A 59 20.84 4.08 1.62
CA GLU A 59 20.22 3.90 0.30
C GLU A 59 18.70 3.89 0.32
N HIS A 60 18.09 3.62 1.48
CA HIS A 60 16.63 3.56 1.65
C HIS A 60 16.02 4.85 2.21
N ARG A 61 16.84 5.86 2.55
CA ARG A 61 16.37 7.14 3.11
C ARG A 61 15.51 7.97 2.17
N GLU A 62 15.56 7.67 0.88
CA GLU A 62 14.73 8.34 -0.13
C GLU A 62 13.35 7.72 -0.31
N ILE A 63 13.06 6.61 0.38
CA ILE A 63 11.72 6.01 0.37
C ILE A 63 10.73 7.03 0.94
N ARG A 64 9.66 7.31 0.20
CA ARG A 64 8.63 8.29 0.59
C ARG A 64 7.28 7.66 0.87
N SER A 65 7.08 6.43 0.41
CA SER A 65 5.79 5.74 0.53
C SER A 65 5.99 4.27 0.86
N ALA A 66 5.14 3.74 1.73
CA ALA A 66 5.06 2.34 2.07
C ALA A 66 3.60 1.88 1.96
N ILE A 67 3.39 0.74 1.33
CA ILE A 67 2.08 0.11 1.19
C ILE A 67 2.15 -1.24 1.87
N ILE A 68 1.25 -1.48 2.81
CA ILE A 68 1.09 -2.78 3.47
C ILE A 68 -0.13 -3.46 2.85
N LEU A 69 0.09 -4.55 2.15
CA LEU A 69 -0.98 -5.36 1.59
C LEU A 69 -1.46 -6.40 2.60
N SER A 70 -2.75 -6.73 2.54
CA SER A 70 -3.33 -7.78 3.36
C SER A 70 -2.92 -9.15 2.83
N ASP A 71 -2.30 -9.95 3.68
CA ASP A 71 -1.71 -11.25 3.32
C ASP A 71 -2.68 -12.39 3.60
N ASN A 72 -3.67 -12.54 2.73
CA ASN A 72 -4.67 -13.60 2.85
C ASN A 72 -4.20 -14.96 2.32
N LEU A 73 -3.11 -15.00 1.55
CA LEU A 73 -2.65 -16.22 0.84
C LEU A 73 -1.83 -17.17 1.72
N PHE A 74 -1.18 -16.65 2.76
CA PHE A 74 -0.24 -17.39 3.60
C PHE A 74 -0.72 -17.58 5.04
N VAL A 75 -2.01 -17.45 5.26
CA VAL A 75 -2.64 -17.81 6.53
C VAL A 75 -2.99 -19.30 6.53
N ASP A 76 -2.95 -19.93 7.71
CA ASP A 76 -3.20 -21.36 7.88
C ASP A 76 -4.50 -21.79 7.16
N GLU A 77 -4.39 -22.71 6.20
CA GLU A 77 -5.50 -23.24 5.39
C GLU A 77 -6.55 -23.99 6.22
N ASN A 78 -6.22 -24.39 7.45
CA ASN A 78 -7.16 -25.03 8.36
C ASN A 78 -8.15 -24.05 9.00
N LEU A 79 -7.90 -22.76 8.91
CA LEU A 79 -8.80 -21.72 9.38
C LEU A 79 -9.92 -21.47 8.38
N SER A 80 -11.09 -21.09 8.88
CA SER A 80 -12.17 -20.58 8.01
C SER A 80 -11.72 -19.31 7.29
N LYS A 81 -12.31 -19.01 6.13
CA LYS A 81 -12.01 -17.79 5.36
C LYS A 81 -12.19 -16.51 6.18
N GLN A 82 -13.08 -16.51 7.15
CA GLN A 82 -13.26 -15.37 8.04
C GLN A 82 -12.08 -15.24 9.00
N GLU A 83 -11.69 -16.32 9.68
CA GLU A 83 -10.54 -16.34 10.59
C GLU A 83 -9.23 -15.97 9.84
N GLN A 84 -9.06 -16.47 8.61
CA GLN A 84 -7.90 -16.10 7.77
C GLN A 84 -7.80 -14.58 7.58
N LYS A 85 -8.93 -13.93 7.26
CA LYS A 85 -8.98 -12.46 7.08
C LYS A 85 -8.72 -11.71 8.39
N GLU A 86 -9.24 -12.20 9.52
CA GLU A 86 -8.99 -11.59 10.84
C GLU A 86 -7.52 -11.69 11.24
N VAL A 87 -6.88 -12.82 10.95
CA VAL A 87 -5.42 -13.00 11.16
C VAL A 87 -4.63 -12.07 10.26
N ALA A 88 -4.98 -11.99 8.96
CA ALA A 88 -4.32 -11.10 8.02
C ALA A 88 -4.42 -9.62 8.44
N ASP A 89 -5.58 -9.17 8.88
CA ASP A 89 -5.76 -7.81 9.40
C ASP A 89 -4.93 -7.56 10.67
N SER A 90 -4.83 -8.55 11.54
CA SER A 90 -4.00 -8.45 12.76
C SER A 90 -2.51 -8.31 12.42
N LEU A 91 -2.02 -9.05 11.41
CA LEU A 91 -0.65 -8.92 10.91
C LEU A 91 -0.43 -7.55 10.25
N THR A 92 -1.38 -7.08 9.44
CA THR A 92 -1.33 -5.75 8.83
C THR A 92 -1.22 -4.65 9.88
N ILE A 93 -2.00 -4.71 10.97
CA ILE A 93 -1.93 -3.75 12.07
C ILE A 93 -0.58 -3.82 12.79
N SER A 94 -0.04 -5.01 13.04
CA SER A 94 1.29 -5.18 13.65
C SER A 94 2.39 -4.52 12.81
N ARG A 95 2.38 -4.76 11.50
CA ARG A 95 3.31 -4.16 10.52
C ARG A 95 3.14 -2.63 10.47
N LEU A 96 1.90 -2.15 10.49
CA LEU A 96 1.60 -0.72 10.53
C LEU A 96 2.18 -0.05 11.78
N LEU A 97 2.02 -0.65 12.96
CA LEU A 97 2.60 -0.13 14.20
C LEU A 97 4.13 -0.08 14.14
N SER A 98 4.75 -1.11 13.59
CA SER A 98 6.20 -1.15 13.37
C SER A 98 6.68 -0.04 12.44
N LEU A 99 6.01 0.15 11.29
CA LEU A 99 6.33 1.23 10.35
C LEU A 99 6.06 2.63 10.93
N ARG A 100 4.99 2.81 11.72
CA ARG A 100 4.71 4.09 12.39
C ARG A 100 5.81 4.46 13.38
N LYS A 101 6.33 3.49 14.13
CA LYS A 101 7.47 3.73 15.01
C LYS A 101 8.72 4.11 14.21
N ILE A 102 9.02 3.40 13.12
CA ILE A 102 10.13 3.72 12.23
C ILE A 102 9.94 5.11 11.59
N GLN A 103 8.73 5.44 11.16
CA GLN A 103 8.39 6.76 10.63
C GLN A 103 8.73 7.86 11.64
N ALA A 104 8.30 7.71 12.89
CA ALA A 104 8.55 8.70 13.92
C ALA A 104 10.05 8.87 14.25
N ASP A 105 10.81 7.78 14.21
CA ASP A 105 12.21 7.75 14.61
C ASP A 105 13.16 8.16 13.46
N LEU A 106 12.87 7.76 12.22
CA LEU A 106 13.81 7.85 11.10
C LEU A 106 13.29 8.66 9.91
N MET A 107 12.00 8.58 9.61
CA MET A 107 11.45 9.03 8.32
C MET A 107 10.09 9.74 8.51
N PRO A 108 10.05 10.93 9.13
CA PRO A 108 8.79 11.61 9.46
C PRO A 108 7.92 11.96 8.24
N GLU A 109 8.51 12.02 7.05
CA GLU A 109 7.82 12.29 5.78
C GLU A 109 7.33 11.01 5.08
N LEU A 110 7.53 9.83 5.66
CA LEU A 110 7.09 8.56 5.07
C LEU A 110 5.56 8.50 5.06
N PHE A 111 4.96 8.35 3.89
CA PHE A 111 3.55 8.09 3.74
C PHE A 111 3.27 6.59 3.86
N ILE A 112 2.33 6.17 4.70
CA ILE A 112 2.03 4.75 4.93
C ILE A 112 0.56 4.51 4.64
N THR A 113 0.28 3.62 3.69
CA THR A 113 -1.08 3.14 3.38
C THR A 113 -1.15 1.65 3.68
N CYS A 114 -2.28 1.16 4.19
CA CYS A 114 -2.48 -0.26 4.40
C CYS A 114 -3.83 -0.75 3.85
N GLU A 115 -3.84 -2.01 3.41
CA GLU A 115 -5.03 -2.73 3.03
C GLU A 115 -5.57 -3.51 4.22
N MET A 116 -6.90 -3.46 4.42
CA MET A 116 -7.62 -4.20 5.44
C MET A 116 -8.76 -4.99 4.81
N ASN A 117 -9.12 -6.12 5.40
CA ASN A 117 -10.26 -6.92 4.96
C ASN A 117 -11.58 -6.43 5.55
N TYR A 118 -11.58 -5.93 6.77
CA TYR A 118 -12.77 -5.54 7.52
C TYR A 118 -12.76 -4.09 7.97
N ASP A 119 -13.86 -3.39 7.73
CA ASP A 119 -14.08 -2.01 8.17
C ASP A 119 -14.18 -1.88 9.70
N GLU A 120 -14.52 -2.94 10.39
CA GLU A 120 -14.59 -2.98 11.86
C GLU A 120 -13.22 -2.75 12.51
N ASN A 121 -12.15 -3.16 11.84
CA ASN A 121 -10.76 -2.95 12.27
C ASN A 121 -10.28 -1.50 12.06
N LYS A 122 -11.07 -0.67 11.38
CA LYS A 122 -10.85 0.75 11.16
C LYS A 122 -10.53 1.50 12.47
N ASN A 123 -11.37 1.33 13.48
CA ASN A 123 -11.18 1.98 14.76
C ASN A 123 -9.82 1.66 15.42
N LEU A 124 -9.28 0.46 15.15
CA LEU A 124 -7.99 0.05 15.65
C LEU A 124 -6.86 0.71 14.85
N ALA A 125 -6.98 0.76 13.53
CA ALA A 125 -6.05 1.47 12.66
C ALA A 125 -6.04 2.98 12.94
N GLU A 126 -7.20 3.63 13.13
CA GLU A 126 -7.30 5.05 13.48
C GLU A 126 -6.62 5.38 14.80
N ARG A 127 -6.70 4.50 15.81
CA ARG A 127 -5.98 4.67 17.09
C ARG A 127 -4.46 4.63 16.94
N THR A 128 -3.96 4.04 15.88
CA THR A 128 -2.52 4.06 15.54
C THR A 128 -2.10 5.37 14.86
N GLY A 129 -3.03 6.32 14.67
CA GLY A 129 -2.79 7.57 13.94
C GLY A 129 -2.77 7.41 12.42
N SER A 130 -3.34 6.30 11.91
CA SER A 130 -3.47 6.06 10.48
C SER A 130 -4.87 6.46 10.01
N GLU A 131 -4.93 7.46 9.13
CA GLU A 131 -6.13 7.76 8.34
C GLU A 131 -6.09 7.09 6.96
N ASP A 132 -4.99 6.40 6.64
CA ASP A 132 -4.63 5.92 5.31
C ASP A 132 -4.75 4.40 5.21
N TYR A 133 -5.96 3.87 5.40
CA TYR A 133 -6.23 2.46 5.14
C TYR A 133 -7.33 2.33 4.08
N ILE A 134 -7.27 1.24 3.35
CA ILE A 134 -8.22 0.90 2.29
C ILE A 134 -8.85 -0.46 2.60
N VAL A 135 -10.18 -0.51 2.61
CA VAL A 135 -10.93 -1.78 2.60
C VAL A 135 -11.38 -2.04 1.17
N GLY A 136 -10.65 -2.92 0.48
CA GLY A 136 -10.84 -3.15 -0.96
C GLY A 136 -12.28 -3.53 -1.34
N SER A 137 -12.96 -4.34 -0.51
CA SER A 137 -14.36 -4.71 -0.71
C SER A 137 -15.32 -3.50 -0.67
N ASN A 138 -15.06 -2.52 0.19
CA ASN A 138 -15.87 -1.30 0.29
C ASN A 138 -15.69 -0.40 -0.92
N VAL A 139 -14.46 -0.27 -1.42
CA VAL A 139 -14.17 0.48 -2.65
C VAL A 139 -14.88 -0.17 -3.82
N ALA A 140 -14.76 -1.48 -3.99
CA ALA A 140 -15.42 -2.21 -5.07
C ALA A 140 -16.95 -2.08 -4.99
N ALA A 141 -17.54 -2.25 -3.81
CA ALA A 141 -18.99 -2.10 -3.59
C ALA A 141 -19.47 -0.68 -3.92
N SER A 142 -18.71 0.33 -3.52
CA SER A 142 -19.03 1.75 -3.81
C SER A 142 -19.00 2.03 -5.31
N VAL A 143 -17.97 1.57 -6.01
CA VAL A 143 -17.86 1.70 -7.48
C VAL A 143 -19.01 0.98 -8.17
N MET A 144 -19.30 -0.27 -7.81
CA MET A 144 -20.41 -1.03 -8.37
C MET A 144 -21.76 -0.34 -8.15
N THR A 145 -21.99 0.21 -6.95
CA THR A 145 -23.21 0.94 -6.63
C THR A 145 -23.38 2.16 -7.53
N GLN A 146 -22.34 2.94 -7.74
CA GLN A 146 -22.39 4.11 -8.59
C GLN A 146 -22.60 3.76 -10.06
N ILE A 147 -21.92 2.74 -10.57
CA ILE A 147 -22.12 2.25 -11.94
C ILE A 147 -23.55 1.74 -12.15
N SER A 148 -24.16 1.10 -11.13
CA SER A 148 -25.54 0.62 -11.21
C SER A 148 -26.57 1.76 -11.36
N GLN A 149 -26.26 2.93 -10.83
CA GLN A 149 -27.11 4.13 -10.95
C GLN A 149 -26.89 4.88 -12.27
N ALA A 150 -25.66 4.93 -12.75
CA ALA A 150 -25.29 5.63 -13.97
C ALA A 150 -24.23 4.83 -14.73
N ARG A 151 -24.64 4.08 -15.75
CA ARG A 151 -23.79 3.15 -16.49
C ARG A 151 -22.57 3.82 -17.12
N GLU A 152 -22.69 5.09 -17.48
CA GLU A 152 -21.61 5.89 -18.07
C GLU A 152 -20.42 6.06 -17.14
N LEU A 153 -20.62 5.95 -15.81
CA LEU A 153 -19.57 6.04 -14.81
C LEU A 153 -18.55 4.89 -14.93
N HIS A 154 -18.92 3.76 -15.53
CA HIS A 154 -17.98 2.66 -15.76
C HIS A 154 -16.73 3.14 -16.50
N ARG A 155 -16.88 3.95 -17.56
CA ARG A 155 -15.75 4.48 -18.34
C ARG A 155 -14.89 5.43 -17.52
N ILE A 156 -15.51 6.23 -16.66
CA ILE A 156 -14.80 7.18 -15.80
C ILE A 156 -13.98 6.43 -14.75
N PHE A 157 -14.59 5.45 -14.07
CA PHE A 157 -13.85 4.65 -13.08
C PHE A 157 -12.74 3.83 -13.72
N TYR A 158 -12.98 3.26 -14.90
CA TYR A 158 -11.94 2.53 -15.63
C TYR A 158 -10.76 3.45 -15.94
N GLU A 159 -11.03 4.65 -16.47
CA GLU A 159 -9.99 5.64 -16.81
C GLU A 159 -9.20 6.13 -15.58
N ILE A 160 -9.87 6.32 -14.44
CA ILE A 160 -9.21 6.81 -13.20
C ILE A 160 -8.41 5.70 -12.51
N LEU A 161 -8.88 4.46 -12.57
CA LEU A 161 -8.26 3.32 -11.88
C LEU A 161 -7.24 2.58 -12.76
N ASP A 162 -7.23 2.84 -14.07
CA ASP A 162 -6.24 2.26 -14.97
C ASP A 162 -4.90 2.97 -14.80
N TRP A 163 -3.82 2.20 -14.71
CA TRP A 163 -2.46 2.72 -14.57
C TRP A 163 -1.99 3.60 -15.73
N SER A 164 -2.60 3.43 -16.92
CA SER A 164 -2.34 4.24 -18.13
C SER A 164 -3.34 5.37 -18.33
N GLY A 165 -4.35 5.47 -17.45
CA GLY A 165 -5.44 6.44 -17.56
C GLY A 165 -5.10 7.84 -17.08
N SER A 166 -6.14 8.67 -16.98
CA SER A 166 -6.01 10.05 -16.48
C SER A 166 -5.83 10.06 -14.96
N GLU A 167 -4.83 10.75 -14.48
CA GLU A 167 -4.52 10.86 -13.06
C GLU A 167 -5.17 12.12 -12.44
N ILE A 168 -5.64 12.00 -11.19
CA ILE A 168 -6.19 13.11 -10.43
C ILE A 168 -5.20 13.53 -9.35
N TYR A 169 -4.69 14.76 -9.45
CA TYR A 169 -3.79 15.33 -8.47
C TYR A 169 -4.46 16.36 -7.59
N LEU A 170 -4.31 16.21 -6.27
CA LEU A 170 -4.72 17.22 -5.30
C LEU A 170 -3.52 18.12 -4.96
N HIS A 171 -3.66 19.40 -5.26
CA HIS A 171 -2.65 20.38 -4.91
C HIS A 171 -3.25 21.44 -3.96
N LYS A 172 -2.43 21.91 -3.03
CA LYS A 172 -2.82 23.02 -2.16
C LYS A 172 -3.09 24.27 -3.00
N ALA A 173 -4.24 24.91 -2.81
CA ALA A 173 -4.70 26.05 -3.61
C ALA A 173 -3.69 27.20 -3.66
N PHE A 174 -2.92 27.44 -2.60
CA PHE A 174 -1.94 28.53 -2.56
C PHE A 174 -0.81 28.37 -3.61
N LYS A 175 -0.53 27.13 -4.10
CA LYS A 175 0.43 26.89 -5.17
C LYS A 175 0.01 27.60 -6.48
N TYR A 176 -1.28 27.82 -6.68
CA TYR A 176 -1.85 28.43 -7.89
C TYR A 176 -2.30 29.87 -7.68
N LEU A 177 -2.53 30.29 -6.43
CA LEU A 177 -3.11 31.58 -6.13
C LEU A 177 -2.09 32.67 -5.81
N GLY A 178 -0.79 32.36 -5.86
CA GLY A 178 0.29 33.34 -5.70
C GLY A 178 0.28 34.07 -4.34
N PHE A 179 -0.37 33.53 -3.31
CA PHE A 179 -0.25 34.04 -1.96
C PHE A 179 1.14 33.75 -1.43
N GLU A 180 2.05 34.71 -1.57
CA GLU A 180 3.31 34.74 -0.84
C GLU A 180 3.00 34.69 0.66
N ASN A 181 3.74 33.83 1.38
CA ASN A 181 3.66 33.67 2.83
C ASN A 181 3.63 35.04 3.52
N GLN A 182 2.47 35.54 3.91
CA GLN A 182 2.41 36.50 5.00
C GLN A 182 2.68 35.74 6.29
N LYS A 183 3.96 35.65 6.65
CA LYS A 183 4.36 35.38 8.02
C LYS A 183 3.93 36.60 8.85
N ASN A 184 2.95 36.40 9.70
CA ASN A 184 2.78 37.16 10.93
C ASN A 184 3.05 36.21 12.11
#